data_097f5499ea1f193e4c7d7e0b6ccc4894
#
_entry.id   097f5499ea1f193e4c7d7e0b6ccc4894
#
_cell.length_a   1.000
_cell.length_b   1.000
_cell.length_c   1.000
_cell.angle_alpha   90.00
_cell.angle_beta   90.00
_cell.angle_gamma   90.00
#
_symmetry.space_group_name_H-M   'P 1'
#
loop_
_entity.id
_entity.type
_entity.pdbx_description
1 polymer ?
#
loop_
_entity_poly.entity_id
_entity_poly.type
_entity_poly.pdbx_seq_one_letter_code
_entity_poly.pdbx_strand_id
1 'polypeptide(L)'
;MPRRKSVNLVRDIGVDPRFGSYLVQKFINIVMECGKKNLARSIVYDAFDSVAKKLNGDDKKALAAFEKAVGQVKPFVEVKSRRVGGGVYQIPTEVRTGRATTLAFRWMIESASSRSDKTMGLRLAHEIIDAAEGNGNAVKKKNDVHRMAEANRAFSHYSW
;
A
#
# COMPACT_ATOMS: atom_id res chain seq x y z
N MET A 1 -31.48 -1.62 -2.93
CA MET A 1 -30.43 -0.96 -3.76
C MET A 1 -30.97 0.39 -4.22
N PRO A 2 -30.21 1.50 -4.09
CA PRO A 2 -30.66 2.81 -4.57
C PRO A 2 -30.75 2.77 -6.11
N ARG A 3 -31.90 3.16 -6.64
CA ARG A 3 -32.18 3.21 -8.08
C ARG A 3 -31.43 4.33 -8.83
N ARG A 4 -30.90 5.33 -8.12
CA ARG A 4 -30.22 6.48 -8.73
C ARG A 4 -28.80 6.57 -8.14
N LYS A 5 -27.81 6.69 -9.00
CA LYS A 5 -26.44 7.09 -8.67
C LYS A 5 -26.45 8.54 -8.21
N SER A 6 -27.01 8.84 -7.05
CA SER A 6 -26.91 10.16 -6.48
C SER A 6 -25.85 10.11 -5.41
N VAL A 7 -24.92 11.02 -5.47
CA VAL A 7 -23.94 11.34 -4.43
C VAL A 7 -22.73 10.38 -4.36
N ASN A 8 -21.59 10.99 -4.20
CA ASN A 8 -20.32 10.37 -3.96
C ASN A 8 -20.38 9.57 -2.64
N LEU A 9 -20.46 8.25 -2.70
CA LEU A 9 -20.54 7.36 -1.52
C LEU A 9 -19.19 7.23 -0.79
N VAL A 10 -18.15 7.90 -1.27
CA VAL A 10 -16.84 7.91 -0.64
C VAL A 10 -16.90 8.82 0.58
N ARG A 11 -16.76 8.22 1.78
CA ARG A 11 -16.67 8.98 3.01
C ARG A 11 -15.36 9.73 3.08
N ASP A 12 -15.39 10.98 3.50
CA ASP A 12 -14.18 11.70 3.88
C ASP A 12 -13.61 11.05 5.15
N ILE A 13 -12.35 10.65 5.08
CA ILE A 13 -11.63 10.01 6.19
C ILE A 13 -10.87 11.02 7.05
N GLY A 14 -10.85 12.30 6.64
CA GLY A 14 -10.08 13.34 7.31
C GLY A 14 -8.57 13.16 7.22
N VAL A 15 -7.86 13.94 8.01
CA VAL A 15 -6.39 13.89 8.12
C VAL A 15 -5.96 13.36 9.49
N ASP A 16 -4.77 12.80 9.57
CA ASP A 16 -4.21 12.36 10.85
C ASP A 16 -3.85 13.56 11.73
N PRO A 17 -4.19 13.55 13.04
CA PRO A 17 -3.98 14.70 13.92
C PRO A 17 -2.48 15.00 14.19
N ARG A 18 -1.58 14.00 14.17
CA ARG A 18 -0.15 14.20 14.42
C ARG A 18 0.59 14.71 13.18
N PHE A 19 0.36 14.07 12.04
CA PHE A 19 1.10 14.36 10.81
C PHE A 19 0.35 15.27 9.83
N GLY A 20 -0.94 15.59 10.08
CA GLY A 20 -1.76 16.37 9.16
C GLY A 20 -1.93 15.74 7.77
N SER A 21 -1.63 14.44 7.63
CA SER A 21 -1.56 13.75 6.35
C SER A 21 -2.77 12.82 6.13
N TYR A 22 -3.46 13.02 5.01
CA TYR A 22 -4.50 12.12 4.53
C TYR A 22 -3.96 10.71 4.24
N LEU A 23 -2.70 10.64 3.74
CA LEU A 23 -2.07 9.38 3.39
C LEU A 23 -1.83 8.50 4.63
N VAL A 24 -1.36 9.10 5.73
CA VAL A 24 -1.17 8.43 7.02
C VAL A 24 -2.51 7.97 7.59
N GLN A 25 -3.54 8.81 7.55
CA GLN A 25 -4.88 8.43 8.03
C GLN A 25 -5.45 7.25 7.24
N LYS A 26 -5.25 7.24 5.91
CA LYS A 26 -5.65 6.11 5.06
C LYS A 26 -4.86 4.85 5.37
N PHE A 27 -3.57 4.98 5.66
CA PHE A 27 -2.72 3.85 6.06
C PHE A 27 -3.18 3.23 7.38
N ILE A 28 -3.44 4.06 8.41
CA ILE A 28 -4.00 3.61 9.70
C ILE A 28 -5.31 2.82 9.49
N ASN A 29 -6.19 3.29 8.60
CA ASN A 29 -7.44 2.61 8.33
C ASN A 29 -7.25 1.23 7.65
N ILE A 30 -6.14 1.02 6.91
CA ILE A 30 -5.84 -0.27 6.27
C ILE A 30 -5.09 -1.21 7.23
N VAL A 31 -4.28 -0.67 8.14
CA VAL A 31 -3.64 -1.44 9.23
C VAL A 31 -4.67 -1.93 10.26
N MET A 32 -5.78 -1.20 10.40
CA MET A 32 -6.81 -1.51 11.38
C MET A 32 -7.49 -2.85 11.08
N GLU A 33 -7.54 -3.71 12.11
CA GLU A 33 -8.29 -4.96 12.12
C GLU A 33 -9.37 -4.93 13.19
N CYS A 34 -10.50 -5.59 12.94
CA CYS A 34 -11.64 -5.71 13.87
C CYS A 34 -12.11 -4.37 14.48
N GLY A 35 -11.97 -3.25 13.74
CA GLY A 35 -12.37 -1.92 14.21
C GLY A 35 -11.48 -1.29 15.29
N LYS A 36 -10.34 -1.90 15.65
CA LYS A 36 -9.44 -1.43 16.71
C LYS A 36 -8.56 -0.26 16.24
N LYS A 37 -9.19 0.89 15.95
CA LYS A 37 -8.52 2.06 15.34
C LYS A 37 -7.41 2.66 16.21
N ASN A 38 -7.61 2.73 17.53
CA ASN A 38 -6.61 3.30 18.43
C ASN A 38 -5.35 2.43 18.48
N LEU A 39 -5.49 1.10 18.47
CA LEU A 39 -4.36 0.18 18.40
C LEU A 39 -3.60 0.33 17.07
N ALA A 40 -4.32 0.40 15.94
CA ALA A 40 -3.69 0.61 14.64
C ALA A 40 -2.93 1.93 14.58
N ARG A 41 -3.49 3.00 15.16
CA ARG A 41 -2.83 4.30 15.27
C ARG A 41 -1.55 4.22 16.09
N SER A 42 -1.59 3.58 17.28
CA SER A 42 -0.41 3.37 18.11
C SER A 42 0.70 2.64 17.34
N ILE A 43 0.37 1.52 16.68
CA ILE A 43 1.34 0.74 15.89
C ILE A 43 2.00 1.61 14.79
N VAL A 44 1.20 2.41 14.09
CA VAL A 44 1.72 3.29 13.03
C VAL A 44 2.59 4.39 13.61
N TYR A 45 2.21 5.00 14.73
CA TYR A 45 3.03 6.02 15.39
C TYR A 45 4.34 5.45 15.92
N ASP A 46 4.34 4.27 16.54
CA ASP A 46 5.55 3.55 16.96
C ASP A 46 6.48 3.27 15.77
N ALA A 47 5.90 2.96 14.61
CA ALA A 47 6.67 2.78 13.39
C ALA A 47 7.33 4.10 12.94
N PHE A 48 6.57 5.21 12.91
CA PHE A 48 7.12 6.51 12.54
C PHE A 48 8.18 7.00 13.52
N ASP A 49 8.00 6.79 14.83
CA ASP A 49 9.01 7.12 15.85
C ASP A 49 10.30 6.33 15.63
N SER A 50 10.18 5.06 15.24
CA SER A 50 11.34 4.22 14.92
C SER A 50 12.05 4.66 13.64
N VAL A 51 11.29 5.06 12.61
CA VAL A 51 11.84 5.65 11.37
C VAL A 51 12.54 6.96 11.66
N ALA A 52 11.93 7.86 12.44
CA ALA A 52 12.52 9.15 12.83
C ALA A 52 13.84 8.94 13.59
N LYS A 53 13.89 8.02 14.56
CA LYS A 53 15.12 7.67 15.29
C LYS A 53 16.24 7.21 14.35
N LYS A 54 15.92 6.36 13.38
CA LYS A 54 16.90 5.78 12.45
C LYS A 54 17.45 6.82 11.44
N LEU A 55 16.61 7.79 11.07
CA LEU A 55 16.98 8.88 10.15
C LEU A 55 17.58 10.11 10.86
N ASN A 56 17.83 10.04 12.17
CA ASN A 56 18.28 11.19 12.99
C ASN A 56 17.48 12.46 12.67
N GLY A 57 16.17 12.32 12.61
CA GLY A 57 15.28 13.37 12.13
C GLY A 57 13.95 13.46 12.86
N ASP A 58 13.26 14.52 12.53
CA ASP A 58 11.94 14.83 13.04
C ASP A 58 10.83 14.06 12.30
N ASP A 59 9.60 14.20 12.80
CA ASP A 59 8.37 13.66 12.19
C ASP A 59 8.24 13.98 10.69
N LYS A 60 8.73 15.15 10.26
CA LYS A 60 8.72 15.56 8.84
C LYS A 60 9.57 14.65 7.95
N LYS A 61 10.76 14.24 8.44
CA LYS A 61 11.63 13.32 7.69
C LYS A 61 11.04 11.92 7.63
N ALA A 62 10.41 11.47 8.72
CA ALA A 62 9.71 10.19 8.76
C ALA A 62 8.52 10.17 7.78
N LEU A 63 7.75 11.26 7.71
CA LEU A 63 6.66 11.42 6.76
C LEU A 63 7.17 11.40 5.31
N ALA A 64 8.22 12.15 5.00
CA ALA A 64 8.82 12.16 3.67
C ALA A 64 9.35 10.78 3.24
N ALA A 65 10.00 10.05 4.16
CA ALA A 65 10.43 8.67 3.92
C ALA A 65 9.25 7.74 3.63
N PHE A 66 8.15 7.87 4.38
CA PHE A 66 6.93 7.11 4.14
C PHE A 66 6.30 7.42 2.76
N GLU A 67 6.19 8.69 2.40
CA GLU A 67 5.66 9.10 1.08
C GLU A 67 6.51 8.57 -0.06
N LYS A 68 7.84 8.63 0.10
CA LYS A 68 8.80 8.05 -0.85
C LYS A 68 8.63 6.53 -0.95
N ALA A 69 8.53 5.83 0.18
CA ALA A 69 8.31 4.38 0.24
C ALA A 69 7.01 3.99 -0.50
N VAL A 70 5.91 4.69 -0.20
CA VAL A 70 4.62 4.47 -0.88
C VAL A 70 4.75 4.72 -2.39
N GLY A 71 5.46 5.75 -2.80
CA GLY A 71 5.74 6.04 -4.22
C GLY A 71 6.48 4.91 -4.91
N GLN A 72 7.47 4.32 -4.25
CA GLN A 72 8.25 3.19 -4.77
C GLN A 72 7.42 1.89 -4.89
N VAL A 73 6.50 1.65 -3.95
CA VAL A 73 5.69 0.41 -3.91
C VAL A 73 4.44 0.50 -4.79
N LYS A 74 3.96 1.69 -5.15
CA LYS A 74 2.77 1.84 -6.02
C LYS A 74 2.95 1.14 -7.37
N PRO A 75 2.07 0.18 -7.73
CA PRO A 75 2.09 -0.44 -9.05
C PRO A 75 1.38 0.45 -10.09
N PHE A 76 1.85 0.43 -11.33
CA PHE A 76 1.18 1.03 -12.48
C PHE A 76 0.23 0.04 -13.16
N VAL A 77 0.54 -1.26 -13.08
CA VAL A 77 -0.25 -2.34 -13.67
C VAL A 77 -0.53 -3.42 -12.63
N GLU A 78 -1.68 -4.07 -12.75
CA GLU A 78 -2.03 -5.27 -12.02
C GLU A 78 -2.44 -6.37 -13.01
N VAL A 79 -2.39 -7.61 -12.58
CA VAL A 79 -2.80 -8.76 -13.39
C VAL A 79 -4.13 -9.28 -12.86
N LYS A 80 -5.11 -9.42 -13.74
CA LYS A 80 -6.43 -9.98 -13.42
C LYS A 80 -6.66 -11.27 -14.21
N SER A 81 -7.06 -12.32 -13.52
CA SER A 81 -7.43 -13.56 -14.17
C SER A 81 -8.81 -13.44 -14.83
N ARG A 82 -8.91 -13.88 -16.09
CA ARG A 82 -10.15 -13.94 -16.84
C ARG A 82 -10.24 -15.26 -17.60
N ARG A 83 -11.42 -15.84 -17.64
CA ARG A 83 -11.68 -17.04 -18.45
C ARG A 83 -12.13 -16.63 -19.84
N VAL A 84 -11.38 -17.06 -20.86
CA VAL A 84 -11.68 -16.82 -22.27
C VAL A 84 -11.56 -18.13 -23.03
N GLY A 85 -12.64 -18.56 -23.74
CA GLY A 85 -12.60 -19.76 -24.56
C GLY A 85 -12.23 -21.05 -23.84
N GLY A 86 -12.55 -21.16 -22.53
CA GLY A 86 -12.21 -22.34 -21.72
C GLY A 86 -10.86 -22.29 -21.00
N GLY A 87 -9.97 -21.38 -21.36
CA GLY A 87 -8.70 -21.13 -20.67
C GLY A 87 -8.77 -19.95 -19.69
N VAL A 88 -7.91 -19.95 -18.65
CA VAL A 88 -7.76 -18.83 -17.71
C VAL A 88 -6.50 -18.07 -18.06
N TYR A 89 -6.67 -16.81 -18.44
CA TYR A 89 -5.57 -15.93 -18.82
C TYR A 89 -5.38 -14.84 -17.77
N GLN A 90 -4.12 -14.47 -17.54
CA GLN A 90 -3.72 -13.36 -16.67
C GLN A 90 -3.63 -12.09 -17.52
N ILE A 91 -4.62 -11.22 -17.40
CA ILE A 91 -4.72 -10.02 -18.24
C ILE A 91 -4.14 -8.82 -17.51
N PRO A 92 -3.12 -8.14 -18.05
CA PRO A 92 -2.60 -6.92 -17.50
C PRO A 92 -3.58 -5.77 -17.65
N THR A 93 -3.83 -5.03 -16.57
CA THR A 93 -4.73 -3.87 -16.54
C THR A 93 -4.06 -2.70 -15.82
N GLU A 94 -4.27 -1.49 -16.33
CA GLU A 94 -3.79 -0.29 -15.64
C GLU A 94 -4.51 -0.08 -14.30
N VAL A 95 -3.76 0.40 -13.31
CA VAL A 95 -4.28 0.59 -11.95
C VAL A 95 -4.60 2.06 -11.72
N ARG A 96 -5.85 2.37 -11.35
CA ARG A 96 -6.25 3.72 -10.94
C ARG A 96 -5.47 4.15 -9.69
N THR A 97 -5.10 5.43 -9.59
CA THR A 97 -4.25 5.99 -8.52
C THR A 97 -4.71 5.63 -7.10
N GLY A 98 -6.02 5.70 -6.85
CA GLY A 98 -6.58 5.35 -5.53
C GLY A 98 -6.41 3.87 -5.17
N ARG A 99 -6.51 2.96 -6.16
CA ARG A 99 -6.29 1.54 -6.00
C ARG A 99 -4.80 1.22 -5.86
N ALA A 100 -3.94 1.88 -6.65
CA ALA A 100 -2.49 1.73 -6.55
C ALA A 100 -1.98 2.03 -5.14
N THR A 101 -2.47 3.11 -4.53
CA THR A 101 -2.16 3.45 -3.13
C THR A 101 -2.64 2.36 -2.15
N THR A 102 -3.84 1.82 -2.37
CA THR A 102 -4.38 0.77 -1.50
C THR A 102 -3.61 -0.54 -1.64
N LEU A 103 -3.18 -0.90 -2.85
CA LEU A 103 -2.34 -2.07 -3.10
C LEU A 103 -0.96 -1.90 -2.44
N ALA A 104 -0.33 -0.74 -2.60
CA ALA A 104 0.94 -0.43 -1.96
C ALA A 104 0.87 -0.63 -0.43
N PHE A 105 -0.16 -0.10 0.22
CA PHE A 105 -0.35 -0.26 1.65
C PHE A 105 -0.53 -1.72 2.07
N ARG A 106 -1.35 -2.49 1.34
CA ARG A 106 -1.54 -3.92 1.62
C ARG A 106 -0.24 -4.69 1.50
N TRP A 107 0.55 -4.44 0.45
CA TRP A 107 1.82 -5.11 0.25
C TRP A 107 2.86 -4.73 1.31
N MET A 108 2.89 -3.47 1.75
CA MET A 108 3.76 -3.04 2.86
C MET A 108 3.38 -3.75 4.17
N ILE A 109 2.08 -3.87 4.49
CA ILE A 109 1.61 -4.56 5.70
C ILE A 109 1.90 -6.06 5.62
N GLU A 110 1.62 -6.71 4.49
CA GLU A 110 1.90 -8.12 4.25
C GLU A 110 3.39 -8.41 4.39
N SER A 111 4.23 -7.59 3.76
CA SER A 111 5.68 -7.71 3.84
C SER A 111 6.22 -7.48 5.25
N ALA A 112 5.69 -6.47 5.96
CA ALA A 112 6.04 -6.23 7.35
C ALA A 112 5.65 -7.41 8.26
N SER A 113 4.47 -7.99 8.05
CA SER A 113 4.00 -9.14 8.84
C SER A 113 4.90 -10.37 8.71
N SER A 114 5.56 -10.55 7.58
CA SER A 114 6.50 -11.67 7.33
C SER A 114 7.88 -11.47 7.95
N ARG A 115 8.19 -10.28 8.49
CA ARG A 115 9.47 -9.98 9.15
C ARG A 115 9.54 -10.63 10.54
N SER A 116 10.75 -10.92 11.00
CA SER A 116 11.04 -11.57 12.28
C SER A 116 11.16 -10.61 13.47
N ASP A 117 11.02 -9.30 13.27
CA ASP A 117 11.14 -8.30 14.34
C ASP A 117 10.08 -8.47 15.42
N LYS A 118 10.38 -8.04 16.66
CA LYS A 118 9.58 -8.30 17.85
C LYS A 118 8.17 -7.70 17.78
N THR A 119 8.03 -6.45 17.31
CA THR A 119 6.75 -5.73 17.31
C THR A 119 6.36 -5.33 15.88
N MET A 120 5.04 -5.22 15.62
CA MET A 120 4.54 -4.79 14.32
C MET A 120 4.99 -3.38 13.95
N GLY A 121 5.13 -2.48 14.93
CA GLY A 121 5.67 -1.14 14.71
C GLY A 121 7.10 -1.16 14.17
N LEU A 122 7.99 -2.01 14.73
CA LEU A 122 9.36 -2.18 14.22
C LEU A 122 9.39 -2.83 12.83
N ARG A 123 8.55 -3.83 12.59
CA ARG A 123 8.43 -4.48 11.27
C ARG A 123 8.04 -3.48 10.19
N LEU A 124 7.02 -2.65 10.47
CA LEU A 124 6.59 -1.58 9.57
C LEU A 124 7.68 -0.52 9.37
N ALA A 125 8.40 -0.12 10.43
CA ALA A 125 9.48 0.84 10.33
C ALA A 125 10.59 0.36 9.40
N HIS A 126 11.03 -0.88 9.56
CA HIS A 126 12.07 -1.47 8.71
C HIS A 126 11.59 -1.59 7.26
N GLU A 127 10.34 -2.02 7.02
CA GLU A 127 9.79 -2.10 5.67
C GLU A 127 9.67 -0.73 5.00
N ILE A 128 9.27 0.32 5.75
CA ILE A 128 9.22 1.70 5.23
C ILE A 128 10.60 2.19 4.81
N ILE A 129 11.62 1.94 5.62
CA ILE A 129 13.00 2.38 5.32
C ILE A 129 13.53 1.65 4.08
N ASP A 130 13.43 0.32 4.06
CA ASP A 130 13.89 -0.49 2.93
C ASP A 130 13.14 -0.10 1.64
N ALA A 131 11.83 0.10 1.72
CA ALA A 131 11.02 0.54 0.58
C ALA A 131 11.39 1.95 0.09
N ALA A 132 11.74 2.89 0.99
CA ALA A 132 12.20 4.23 0.62
C ALA A 132 13.55 4.19 -0.12
N GLU A 133 14.37 3.19 0.15
CA GLU A 133 15.64 2.91 -0.56
C GLU A 133 15.44 2.14 -1.88
N GLY A 134 14.21 1.72 -2.17
CA GLY A 134 13.88 0.91 -3.36
C GLY A 134 14.10 -0.59 -3.16
N ASN A 135 14.32 -1.02 -1.92
CA ASN A 135 14.53 -2.40 -1.51
C ASN A 135 13.28 -2.93 -0.76
N GLY A 136 13.40 -4.10 -0.16
CA GLY A 136 12.34 -4.69 0.65
C GLY A 136 11.36 -5.58 -0.13
N ASN A 137 10.59 -6.35 0.63
CA ASN A 137 9.70 -7.36 0.07
C ASN A 137 8.48 -6.73 -0.63
N ALA A 138 8.01 -5.55 -0.18
CA ALA A 138 6.92 -4.84 -0.82
C ALA A 138 7.31 -4.35 -2.22
N VAL A 139 8.53 -3.83 -2.39
CA VAL A 139 9.06 -3.41 -3.70
C VAL A 139 9.28 -4.63 -4.59
N LYS A 140 9.81 -5.73 -4.04
CA LYS A 140 9.94 -6.99 -4.75
C LYS A 140 8.58 -7.49 -5.26
N LYS A 141 7.55 -7.47 -4.43
CA LYS A 141 6.18 -7.84 -4.82
C LYS A 141 5.67 -7.00 -6.00
N LYS A 142 5.88 -5.67 -5.96
CA LYS A 142 5.55 -4.80 -7.09
C LYS A 142 6.27 -5.23 -8.37
N ASN A 143 7.58 -5.45 -8.29
CA ASN A 143 8.40 -5.82 -9.45
C ASN A 143 7.97 -7.19 -10.02
N ASP A 144 7.60 -8.14 -9.18
CA ASP A 144 7.09 -9.45 -9.61
C ASP A 144 5.75 -9.33 -10.33
N VAL A 145 4.83 -8.46 -9.82
CA VAL A 145 3.56 -8.18 -10.50
C VAL A 145 3.78 -7.50 -11.85
N HIS A 146 4.72 -6.54 -11.93
CA HIS A 146 5.06 -5.89 -13.20
C HIS A 146 5.68 -6.87 -14.18
N ARG A 147 6.56 -7.78 -13.74
CA ARG A 147 7.13 -8.85 -14.57
C ARG A 147 6.06 -9.80 -15.10
N MET A 148 5.10 -10.19 -14.24
CA MET A 148 3.95 -11.00 -14.67
C MET A 148 3.09 -10.27 -15.71
N ALA A 149 2.85 -8.97 -15.52
CA ALA A 149 2.10 -8.16 -16.46
C ALA A 149 2.82 -8.04 -17.82
N GLU A 150 4.13 -7.87 -17.82
CA GLU A 150 4.95 -7.82 -19.04
C GLU A 150 4.92 -9.16 -19.78
N ALA A 151 5.11 -10.28 -19.08
CA ALA A 151 5.04 -11.62 -19.66
C ALA A 151 3.68 -11.93 -20.32
N ASN A 152 2.61 -11.34 -19.79
CA ASN A 152 1.24 -11.53 -20.28
C ASN A 152 0.76 -10.39 -21.20
N ARG A 153 1.66 -9.52 -21.66
CA ARG A 153 1.31 -8.34 -22.48
C ARG A 153 0.53 -8.69 -23.75
N ALA A 154 0.80 -9.84 -24.35
CA ALA A 154 0.08 -10.33 -25.53
C ALA A 154 -1.44 -10.47 -25.32
N PHE A 155 -1.88 -10.66 -24.07
CA PHE A 155 -3.30 -10.82 -23.72
C PHE A 155 -3.98 -9.51 -23.32
N SER A 156 -3.30 -8.36 -23.42
CA SER A 156 -3.85 -7.04 -23.05
C SER A 156 -5.11 -6.67 -23.81
N HIS A 157 -5.27 -7.14 -25.06
CA HIS A 157 -6.47 -6.91 -25.88
C HIS A 157 -7.74 -7.57 -25.32
N TYR A 158 -7.63 -8.48 -24.36
CA TYR A 158 -8.77 -9.03 -23.60
C TYR A 158 -9.17 -8.17 -22.39
N SER A 159 -8.51 -7.04 -22.17
CA SER A 159 -8.89 -6.11 -21.10
C SER A 159 -10.19 -5.38 -21.44
N TRP A 160 -10.95 -4.95 -20.45
CA TRP A 160 -12.28 -4.30 -20.54
C TRP A 160 -12.36 -3.12 -19.55
#